data_36f5e4d57998686bd04b8f60000dd788
#
_entry.id   36f5e4d57998686bd04b8f60000dd788
#
_cell.length_a   1.000
_cell.length_b   1.000
_cell.length_c   1.000
_cell.angle_alpha   90.00
_cell.angle_beta   90.00
_cell.angle_gamma   90.00
#
_symmetry.space_group_name_H-M   'P 1'
#
loop_
_entity.id
_entity.type
_entity.pdbx_description
1 polymer ?
#
loop_
_entity_poly.entity_id
_entity_poly.type
_entity_poly.pdbx_seq_one_letter_code
_entity_poly.pdbx_strand_id
1 'polypeptide(L)'
;YARQFLGRMSKPECDFINGLPPAIAIEQKVIARNPRSTVGTTTEIYEYMRLLYARIGRTFSPVSGEEVKRHTPEDVVRCICGYSKGTKFMILSPLHIIEGRTLGKQLEMYMQEGYSRFYSRGEVMRIEDLLNREDIDTQDPSELYLIIARMSVDDTKDALSRMTDSAETAFY
;
A
#
# COMPACT_ATOMS: atom_id res chain seq x y z
N TYR A 1 -15.09 42.39 -28.37
CA TYR A 1 -16.47 42.81 -28.71
C TYR A 1 -16.49 43.64 -30.00
N ALA A 2 -15.67 44.71 -30.16
CA ALA A 2 -15.65 45.56 -31.36
C ALA A 2 -15.29 44.78 -32.64
N ARG A 3 -14.40 43.81 -32.61
CA ARG A 3 -14.01 42.97 -33.76
C ARG A 3 -15.12 42.10 -34.34
N GLN A 4 -16.09 41.70 -33.52
CA GLN A 4 -17.24 40.88 -33.96
C GLN A 4 -18.27 41.67 -34.74
N PHE A 5 -18.37 43.00 -34.46
CA PHE A 5 -19.36 43.86 -35.09
C PHE A 5 -18.84 44.65 -36.30
N LEU A 6 -17.53 44.95 -36.36
CA LEU A 6 -16.94 45.79 -37.41
C LEU A 6 -16.35 45.00 -38.59
N GLY A 7 -16.31 43.65 -38.52
CA GLY A 7 -15.70 42.86 -39.58
C GLY A 7 -14.20 43.07 -39.69
N ARG A 8 -13.57 42.46 -40.70
CA ARG A 8 -12.17 42.74 -41.06
C ARG A 8 -12.11 44.06 -41.77
N MET A 9 -11.56 45.08 -41.13
CA MET A 9 -11.23 46.33 -41.84
C MET A 9 -10.19 46.02 -42.94
N SER A 10 -10.44 46.51 -44.15
CA SER A 10 -9.48 46.43 -45.23
C SER A 10 -8.20 47.19 -44.84
N LYS A 11 -7.04 46.66 -45.22
CA LYS A 11 -5.80 47.38 -45.02
C LYS A 11 -5.83 48.67 -45.82
N PRO A 12 -5.41 49.80 -45.23
CA PRO A 12 -5.33 51.06 -45.98
C PRO A 12 -4.30 50.93 -47.11
N GLU A 13 -4.63 51.45 -48.29
CA GLU A 13 -3.66 51.59 -49.40
C GLU A 13 -2.75 52.79 -49.09
N CYS A 14 -1.47 52.50 -48.82
CA CYS A 14 -0.44 53.52 -48.56
C CYS A 14 0.91 53.00 -49.03
N ASP A 15 1.71 53.91 -49.59
CA ASP A 15 3.04 53.58 -50.15
C ASP A 15 4.03 53.23 -49.05
N PHE A 16 3.99 53.90 -47.89
CA PHE A 16 4.77 53.57 -46.71
C PHE A 16 4.19 54.21 -45.45
N ILE A 17 4.55 53.67 -44.28
CA ILE A 17 4.14 54.16 -42.96
C ILE A 17 5.39 54.39 -42.14
N ASN A 18 5.65 55.64 -41.70
CA ASN A 18 6.75 55.99 -40.81
C ASN A 18 6.26 56.36 -39.42
N GLY A 19 7.14 56.19 -38.42
CA GLY A 19 6.87 56.65 -37.04
C GLY A 19 5.93 55.78 -36.25
N LEU A 20 5.72 54.52 -36.65
CA LEU A 20 4.97 53.58 -35.81
C LEU A 20 5.82 53.22 -34.58
N PRO A 21 5.33 53.51 -33.35
CA PRO A 21 5.99 53.03 -32.16
C PRO A 21 5.85 51.49 -32.04
N PRO A 22 6.75 50.83 -31.33
CA PRO A 22 6.63 49.40 -31.10
C PRO A 22 5.29 49.09 -30.42
N ALA A 23 4.48 48.23 -31.06
CA ALA A 23 3.22 47.79 -30.49
C ALA A 23 3.44 46.70 -29.43
N ILE A 24 3.05 46.98 -28.19
CA ILE A 24 3.04 46.01 -27.10
C ILE A 24 1.60 45.48 -26.97
N ALA A 25 1.42 44.20 -27.29
CA ALA A 25 0.17 43.51 -26.99
C ALA A 25 0.31 42.75 -25.68
N ILE A 26 -0.45 43.13 -24.67
CA ILE A 26 -0.58 42.36 -23.42
C ILE A 26 -1.77 41.43 -23.61
N GLU A 27 -1.50 40.18 -23.87
CA GLU A 27 -2.53 39.15 -23.86
C GLU A 27 -2.75 38.66 -22.44
N GLN A 28 -3.93 38.84 -21.91
CA GLN A 28 -4.33 38.10 -20.70
C GLN A 28 -4.50 36.62 -21.13
N LYS A 29 -3.59 35.78 -20.68
CA LYS A 29 -3.71 34.34 -20.87
C LYS A 29 -4.99 33.86 -20.18
N VAL A 30 -6.07 33.78 -20.93
CA VAL A 30 -7.28 33.11 -20.47
C VAL A 30 -6.86 31.64 -20.27
N ILE A 31 -6.88 31.18 -19.04
CA ILE A 31 -6.61 29.78 -18.72
C ILE A 31 -7.53 28.94 -19.60
N ALA A 32 -6.93 28.25 -20.58
CA ALA A 32 -7.69 27.38 -21.48
C ALA A 32 -8.45 26.38 -20.57
N ARG A 33 -9.78 26.43 -20.63
CA ARG A 33 -10.63 25.48 -19.91
C ARG A 33 -10.35 24.09 -20.48
N ASN A 34 -9.41 23.39 -19.88
CA ASN A 34 -9.24 21.98 -20.18
C ASN A 34 -10.44 21.25 -19.56
N PRO A 35 -11.31 20.58 -20.34
CA PRO A 35 -12.50 19.92 -19.82
C PRO A 35 -12.16 18.77 -18.85
N ARG A 36 -10.90 18.35 -18.77
CA ARG A 36 -10.39 17.35 -17.85
C ARG A 36 -9.84 17.93 -16.55
N SER A 37 -9.63 19.24 -16.44
CA SER A 37 -9.14 19.84 -15.21
C SER A 37 -10.30 20.21 -14.28
N THR A 38 -10.20 19.78 -13.03
CA THR A 38 -11.09 20.20 -11.96
C THR A 38 -10.53 21.46 -11.28
N VAL A 39 -11.34 22.17 -10.51
CA VAL A 39 -10.88 23.30 -9.70
C VAL A 39 -9.71 22.89 -8.80
N GLY A 40 -9.78 21.71 -8.20
CA GLY A 40 -8.74 21.19 -7.31
C GLY A 40 -7.38 21.02 -7.99
N THR A 41 -7.36 20.55 -9.24
CA THR A 41 -6.11 20.36 -10.01
C THR A 41 -5.58 21.67 -10.57
N THR A 42 -6.46 22.59 -10.98
CA THR A 42 -6.05 23.89 -11.53
C THR A 42 -5.49 24.84 -10.49
N THR A 43 -5.97 24.74 -9.25
CA THR A 43 -5.55 25.58 -8.11
C THR A 43 -4.50 24.93 -7.23
N GLU A 44 -4.04 23.71 -7.59
CA GLU A 44 -3.12 22.88 -6.78
C GLU A 44 -3.65 22.48 -5.40
N ILE A 45 -4.89 22.85 -5.04
CA ILE A 45 -5.52 22.49 -3.77
C ILE A 45 -5.54 20.97 -3.58
N TYR A 46 -5.67 20.21 -4.66
CA TYR A 46 -5.67 18.75 -4.61
C TYR A 46 -4.41 18.17 -3.96
N GLU A 47 -3.23 18.71 -4.25
CA GLU A 47 -1.97 18.24 -3.67
C GLU A 47 -1.90 18.55 -2.16
N TYR A 48 -2.36 19.71 -1.74
CA TYR A 48 -2.46 20.04 -0.32
C TYR A 48 -3.46 19.15 0.41
N MET A 49 -4.61 18.86 -0.22
CA MET A 49 -5.60 17.92 0.32
C MET A 49 -5.03 16.51 0.46
N ARG A 50 -4.30 16.01 -0.54
CA ARG A 50 -3.62 14.71 -0.46
C ARG A 50 -2.66 14.66 0.71
N LEU A 51 -1.81 15.67 0.87
CA LEU A 51 -0.87 15.74 1.98
C LEU A 51 -1.59 15.79 3.34
N LEU A 52 -2.65 16.58 3.44
CA LEU A 52 -3.46 16.68 4.66
C LEU A 52 -4.05 15.32 5.03
N TYR A 53 -4.75 14.67 4.08
CA TYR A 53 -5.34 13.35 4.33
C TYR A 53 -4.30 12.25 4.58
N ALA A 54 -3.12 12.34 3.97
CA ALA A 54 -2.02 11.41 4.26
C ALA A 54 -1.52 11.53 5.70
N ARG A 55 -1.64 12.71 6.32
CA ARG A 55 -1.16 12.97 7.69
C ARG A 55 -2.20 12.73 8.78
N ILE A 56 -3.43 13.14 8.55
CA ILE A 56 -4.50 13.13 9.56
C ILE A 56 -5.75 12.35 9.11
N GLY A 57 -5.77 11.89 7.86
CA GLY A 57 -6.91 11.15 7.33
C GLY A 57 -7.09 9.79 8.02
N ARG A 58 -8.35 9.41 8.20
CA ARG A 58 -8.72 8.07 8.67
C ARG A 58 -9.34 7.31 7.52
N THR A 59 -8.85 6.10 7.29
CA THR A 59 -9.35 5.23 6.21
C THR A 59 -10.38 4.26 6.78
N PHE A 60 -11.54 4.18 6.14
CA PHE A 60 -12.59 3.22 6.51
C PHE A 60 -12.79 2.23 5.38
N SER A 61 -12.96 0.96 5.73
CA SER A 61 -13.28 -0.09 4.76
C SER A 61 -14.67 0.15 4.16
N PRO A 62 -14.82 0.18 2.83
CA PRO A 62 -16.14 0.33 2.21
C PRO A 62 -17.04 -0.90 2.39
N VAL A 63 -16.47 -2.04 2.78
CA VAL A 63 -17.18 -3.31 2.97
C VAL A 63 -17.66 -3.48 4.40
N SER A 64 -16.77 -3.31 5.38
CA SER A 64 -17.09 -3.49 6.81
C SER A 64 -17.49 -2.20 7.53
N GLY A 65 -17.15 -1.03 6.98
CA GLY A 65 -17.32 0.27 7.67
C GLY A 65 -16.34 0.50 8.82
N GLU A 66 -15.44 -0.44 9.08
CA GLU A 66 -14.45 -0.34 10.14
C GLU A 66 -13.25 0.48 9.72
N GLU A 67 -12.59 1.13 10.70
CA GLU A 67 -11.37 1.89 10.46
C GLU A 67 -10.21 0.96 10.14
N VAL A 68 -9.61 1.17 8.97
CA VAL A 68 -8.39 0.45 8.55
C VAL A 68 -7.19 1.11 9.19
N LYS A 69 -6.52 0.41 10.10
CA LYS A 69 -5.29 0.83 10.77
C LYS A 69 -4.14 -0.08 10.37
N ARG A 70 -2.95 0.51 10.31
CA ARG A 70 -1.74 -0.30 10.24
C ARG A 70 -1.50 -0.90 11.63
N HIS A 71 -1.61 -2.21 11.71
CA HIS A 71 -1.30 -2.91 12.96
C HIS A 71 0.21 -2.95 13.18
N THR A 72 0.59 -2.82 14.44
CA THR A 72 1.97 -2.92 14.90
C THR A 72 2.18 -4.23 15.69
N PRO A 73 3.43 -4.68 15.90
CA PRO A 73 3.71 -5.82 16.77
C PRO A 73 3.10 -5.66 18.17
N GLU A 74 3.08 -4.45 18.72
CA GLU A 74 2.47 -4.15 20.02
C GLU A 74 0.95 -4.34 20.00
N ASP A 75 0.28 -4.04 18.89
CA ASP A 75 -1.17 -4.28 18.76
C ASP A 75 -1.46 -5.78 18.77
N VAL A 76 -0.60 -6.60 18.13
CA VAL A 76 -0.69 -8.05 18.16
C VAL A 76 -0.53 -8.57 19.59
N VAL A 77 0.51 -8.12 20.30
CA VAL A 77 0.75 -8.51 21.71
C VAL A 77 -0.41 -8.09 22.59
N ARG A 78 -0.95 -6.89 22.42
CA ARG A 78 -2.13 -6.41 23.14
C ARG A 78 -3.35 -7.30 22.89
N CYS A 79 -3.57 -7.73 21.66
CA CYS A 79 -4.63 -8.65 21.29
C CYS A 79 -4.44 -10.02 21.98
N ILE A 80 -3.22 -10.56 21.95
CA ILE A 80 -2.88 -11.84 22.60
C ILE A 80 -3.11 -11.75 24.12
N CYS A 81 -2.68 -10.68 24.77
CA CYS A 81 -2.86 -10.46 26.19
C CYS A 81 -4.34 -10.26 26.62
N GLY A 82 -5.24 -10.05 25.67
CA GLY A 82 -6.69 -10.03 25.91
C GLY A 82 -7.28 -11.40 26.19
N TYR A 83 -6.57 -12.48 25.89
CA TYR A 83 -7.02 -13.86 26.20
C TYR A 83 -6.59 -14.29 27.60
N SER A 84 -7.26 -15.32 28.11
CA SER A 84 -6.95 -15.86 29.45
C SER A 84 -5.52 -16.38 29.54
N LYS A 85 -4.87 -16.13 30.67
CA LYS A 85 -3.52 -16.65 30.98
C LYS A 85 -3.46 -18.17 30.80
N GLY A 86 -2.42 -18.65 30.14
CA GLY A 86 -2.24 -20.07 29.81
C GLY A 86 -2.90 -20.53 28.51
N THR A 87 -3.70 -19.67 27.82
CA THR A 87 -4.24 -19.99 26.51
C THR A 87 -3.10 -20.20 25.51
N LYS A 88 -3.11 -21.34 24.82
CA LYS A 88 -2.11 -21.69 23.82
C LYS A 88 -2.44 -20.99 22.50
N PHE A 89 -1.44 -20.40 21.85
CA PHE A 89 -1.58 -19.75 20.55
C PHE A 89 -0.37 -20.00 19.67
N MET A 90 -0.53 -19.71 18.38
CA MET A 90 0.54 -19.72 17.39
C MET A 90 0.58 -18.37 16.68
N ILE A 91 1.77 -17.87 16.41
CA ILE A 91 1.99 -16.74 15.52
C ILE A 91 2.34 -17.34 14.15
N LEU A 92 1.54 -16.97 13.17
CA LEU A 92 1.62 -17.48 11.81
C LEU A 92 1.93 -16.32 10.86
N SER A 93 2.80 -16.55 9.88
CA SER A 93 3.04 -15.64 8.75
C SER A 93 2.56 -16.30 7.46
N PRO A 94 1.79 -15.61 6.60
CA PRO A 94 1.43 -16.15 5.30
C PRO A 94 2.68 -16.40 4.46
N LEU A 95 2.68 -17.49 3.69
CA LEU A 95 3.78 -17.81 2.82
C LEU A 95 3.78 -16.89 1.59
N HIS A 96 4.85 -16.13 1.40
CA HIS A 96 5.06 -15.34 0.20
C HIS A 96 6.09 -16.02 -0.70
N ILE A 97 5.67 -16.37 -1.94
CA ILE A 97 6.59 -16.86 -2.95
C ILE A 97 7.14 -15.66 -3.72
N ILE A 98 8.46 -15.55 -3.77
CA ILE A 98 9.14 -14.53 -4.58
C ILE A 98 8.98 -14.91 -6.06
N GLU A 99 8.69 -13.94 -6.90
CA GLU A 99 8.51 -14.12 -8.33
C GLU A 99 9.71 -14.86 -8.96
N GLY A 100 9.42 -15.93 -9.70
CA GLY A 100 10.44 -16.80 -10.32
C GLY A 100 10.99 -17.92 -9.43
N ARG A 101 10.48 -18.12 -8.22
CA ARG A 101 10.80 -19.27 -7.36
C ARG A 101 9.68 -20.28 -7.32
N THR A 102 10.03 -21.56 -7.22
CA THR A 102 9.07 -22.63 -6.93
C THR A 102 8.80 -22.71 -5.43
N LEU A 103 7.66 -23.29 -5.05
CA LEU A 103 7.30 -23.50 -3.64
C LEU A 103 8.36 -24.34 -2.92
N GLY A 104 8.84 -25.41 -3.56
CA GLY A 104 9.88 -26.27 -2.99
C GLY A 104 11.15 -25.49 -2.61
N LYS A 105 11.68 -24.66 -3.52
CA LYS A 105 12.87 -23.83 -3.24
C LYS A 105 12.64 -22.81 -2.13
N GLN A 106 11.44 -22.24 -2.03
CA GLN A 106 11.12 -21.30 -0.95
C GLN A 106 11.08 -22.00 0.40
N LEU A 107 10.56 -23.22 0.45
CA LEU A 107 10.52 -24.05 1.67
C LEU A 107 11.92 -24.47 2.13
N GLU A 108 12.80 -24.84 1.19
CA GLU A 108 14.21 -25.13 1.49
C GLU A 108 14.91 -23.94 2.16
N MET A 109 14.65 -22.71 1.69
CA MET A 109 15.20 -21.50 2.29
C MET A 109 14.71 -21.30 3.73
N TYR A 110 13.42 -21.43 3.96
CA TYR A 110 12.88 -21.33 5.33
C TYR A 110 13.45 -22.38 6.28
N MET A 111 13.74 -23.59 5.75
CA MET A 111 14.41 -24.63 6.52
C MET A 111 15.85 -24.24 6.87
N GLN A 112 16.59 -23.59 5.94
CA GLN A 112 17.93 -23.06 6.20
C GLN A 112 17.93 -21.90 7.21
N GLU A 113 16.87 -21.10 7.25
CA GLU A 113 16.64 -20.03 8.24
C GLU A 113 16.24 -20.57 9.63
N GLY A 114 16.03 -21.89 9.76
CA GLY A 114 15.74 -22.55 11.03
C GLY A 114 14.25 -22.83 11.27
N TYR A 115 13.39 -22.52 10.32
CA TYR A 115 12.00 -22.89 10.42
C TYR A 115 11.81 -24.37 10.08
N SER A 116 10.91 -25.04 10.79
CA SER A 116 10.73 -26.49 10.61
C SER A 116 9.28 -26.93 10.37
N ARG A 117 8.32 -26.02 10.55
CA ARG A 117 6.90 -26.36 10.55
C ARG A 117 6.03 -25.31 9.85
N PHE A 118 5.00 -25.83 9.18
CA PHE A 118 3.92 -25.09 8.57
C PHE A 118 2.57 -25.42 9.17
N TYR A 119 1.65 -24.49 9.07
CA TYR A 119 0.25 -24.70 9.35
C TYR A 119 -0.55 -24.62 8.06
N SER A 120 -1.39 -25.60 7.81
CA SER A 120 -2.30 -25.62 6.66
C SER A 120 -3.58 -26.36 7.05
N ARG A 121 -4.71 -25.79 6.69
CA ARG A 121 -6.05 -26.39 6.82
C ARG A 121 -6.34 -27.00 8.20
N GLY A 122 -5.87 -26.41 9.28
CA GLY A 122 -6.09 -26.93 10.63
C GLY A 122 -4.98 -27.84 11.17
N GLU A 123 -4.01 -28.22 10.33
CA GLU A 123 -2.95 -29.15 10.69
C GLU A 123 -1.57 -28.51 10.72
N VAL A 124 -0.71 -28.99 11.61
CA VAL A 124 0.69 -28.62 11.68
C VAL A 124 1.53 -29.68 11.00
N MET A 125 2.22 -29.31 9.92
CA MET A 125 3.07 -30.20 9.13
C MET A 125 4.54 -29.79 9.26
N ARG A 126 5.46 -30.74 9.01
CA ARG A 126 6.88 -30.43 8.88
C ARG A 126 7.20 -30.00 7.46
N ILE A 127 8.17 -29.10 7.33
CA ILE A 127 8.69 -28.68 6.00
C ILE A 127 9.22 -29.88 5.22
N GLU A 128 9.95 -30.78 5.89
CA GLU A 128 10.51 -31.99 5.30
C GLU A 128 9.43 -32.90 4.69
N ASP A 129 8.30 -33.04 5.39
CA ASP A 129 7.19 -33.87 4.92
C ASP A 129 6.51 -33.26 3.66
N LEU A 130 6.50 -31.91 3.58
CA LEU A 130 6.01 -31.20 2.39
C LEU A 130 6.98 -31.30 1.21
N LEU A 131 8.29 -31.15 1.45
CA LEU A 131 9.31 -31.26 0.42
C LEU A 131 9.36 -32.65 -0.23
N ASN A 132 9.02 -33.71 0.51
CA ASN A 132 8.98 -35.07 0.01
C ASN A 132 7.74 -35.40 -0.81
N ARG A 133 6.78 -34.46 -1.00
CA ARG A 133 5.61 -34.66 -1.83
C ARG A 133 5.93 -34.34 -3.28
N GLU A 134 5.53 -35.22 -4.19
CA GLU A 134 5.73 -35.04 -5.64
C GLU A 134 4.90 -33.88 -6.22
N ASP A 135 3.81 -33.49 -5.54
CA ASP A 135 2.84 -32.46 -5.96
C ASP A 135 3.08 -31.09 -5.31
N ILE A 136 4.25 -30.88 -4.68
CA ILE A 136 4.52 -29.67 -3.88
C ILE A 136 4.34 -28.38 -4.66
N ASP A 137 4.82 -28.30 -5.88
CA ASP A 137 4.80 -27.07 -6.68
C ASP A 137 3.40 -26.80 -7.30
N THR A 138 2.44 -27.72 -7.13
CA THR A 138 1.05 -27.57 -7.56
C THR A 138 0.12 -27.11 -6.41
N GLN A 139 0.61 -27.08 -5.17
CA GLN A 139 -0.16 -26.64 -4.03
C GLN A 139 -0.35 -25.12 -4.03
N ASP A 140 -1.52 -24.67 -3.57
CA ASP A 140 -1.81 -23.25 -3.43
C ASP A 140 -1.03 -22.68 -2.21
N PRO A 141 -0.08 -21.78 -2.43
CA PRO A 141 0.71 -21.19 -1.34
C PRO A 141 -0.14 -20.39 -0.36
N SER A 142 -1.30 -19.88 -0.78
CA SER A 142 -2.17 -19.04 0.05
C SER A 142 -2.76 -19.77 1.26
N GLU A 143 -2.77 -21.10 1.22
CA GLU A 143 -3.23 -21.95 2.33
C GLU A 143 -2.11 -22.36 3.29
N LEU A 144 -0.87 -21.97 3.01
CA LEU A 144 0.30 -22.32 3.80
C LEU A 144 0.74 -21.13 4.66
N TYR A 145 0.92 -21.39 5.95
CA TYR A 145 1.39 -20.40 6.92
C TYR A 145 2.62 -20.92 7.63
N LEU A 146 3.68 -20.11 7.62
CA LEU A 146 4.88 -20.40 8.39
C LEU A 146 4.60 -20.24 9.89
N ILE A 147 4.98 -21.20 10.70
CA ILE A 147 4.85 -21.10 12.16
C ILE A 147 6.08 -20.39 12.70
N ILE A 148 5.91 -19.13 13.07
CA ILE A 148 6.98 -18.32 13.67
C ILE A 148 7.18 -18.70 15.13
N ALA A 149 6.10 -18.80 15.89
CA ALA A 149 6.18 -19.15 17.30
C ALA A 149 4.96 -19.95 17.78
N ARG A 150 5.17 -20.74 18.82
CA ARG A 150 4.13 -21.45 19.59
C ARG A 150 4.33 -21.14 21.06
N MET A 151 3.39 -20.47 21.65
CA MET A 151 3.49 -19.98 23.03
C MET A 151 2.15 -20.13 23.77
N SER A 152 2.17 -19.80 25.04
CA SER A 152 0.97 -19.59 25.86
C SER A 152 0.93 -18.16 26.37
N VAL A 153 -0.26 -17.62 26.54
CA VAL A 153 -0.47 -16.28 27.09
C VAL A 153 0.12 -16.20 28.49
N ASP A 154 1.08 -15.31 28.68
CA ASP A 154 1.69 -14.98 29.96
C ASP A 154 2.01 -13.47 29.99
N ASP A 155 1.92 -12.86 31.14
CA ASP A 155 2.11 -11.43 31.40
C ASP A 155 3.50 -11.11 31.96
N THR A 156 4.40 -12.11 32.04
CA THR A 156 5.78 -11.89 32.46
C THR A 156 6.54 -11.04 31.41
N LYS A 157 7.46 -10.19 31.86
CA LYS A 157 8.24 -9.33 31.00
C LYS A 157 8.97 -10.09 29.88
N ASP A 158 9.50 -11.26 30.22
CA ASP A 158 10.22 -12.11 29.27
C ASP A 158 9.27 -12.72 28.22
N ALA A 159 8.05 -13.11 28.62
CA ALA A 159 7.04 -13.61 27.69
C ALA A 159 6.58 -12.50 26.73
N LEU A 160 6.33 -11.30 27.24
CA LEU A 160 5.96 -10.15 26.43
C LEU A 160 7.04 -9.79 25.41
N SER A 161 8.32 -9.76 25.80
CA SER A 161 9.43 -9.52 24.88
C SER A 161 9.46 -10.57 23.77
N ARG A 162 9.37 -11.86 24.12
CA ARG A 162 9.35 -12.94 23.14
C ARG A 162 8.14 -12.89 22.20
N MET A 163 6.97 -12.47 22.69
CA MET A 163 5.78 -12.27 21.84
C MET A 163 6.02 -11.13 20.85
N THR A 164 6.61 -10.02 21.30
CA THR A 164 6.92 -8.87 20.46
C THR A 164 7.93 -9.25 19.37
N ASP A 165 9.04 -9.89 19.74
CA ASP A 165 10.08 -10.34 18.81
C ASP A 165 9.50 -11.30 17.75
N SER A 166 8.63 -12.23 18.19
CA SER A 166 7.97 -13.16 17.27
C SER A 166 6.95 -12.47 16.36
N ALA A 167 6.23 -11.46 16.86
CA ALA A 167 5.32 -10.66 16.06
C ALA A 167 6.09 -9.83 15.02
N GLU A 168 7.20 -9.20 15.42
CA GLU A 168 8.08 -8.49 14.51
C GLU A 168 8.57 -9.42 13.39
N THR A 169 9.06 -10.61 13.74
CA THR A 169 9.50 -11.62 12.76
C THR A 169 8.38 -12.01 11.79
N ALA A 170 7.13 -12.08 12.25
CA ALA A 170 5.98 -12.42 11.40
C ALA A 170 5.58 -11.29 10.43
N PHE A 171 5.95 -10.05 10.70
CA PHE A 171 5.69 -8.89 9.84
C PHE A 171 6.72 -8.70 8.72
N TYR A 172 7.89 -9.31 8.84
CA TYR A 172 8.98 -9.27 7.86
C TYR A 172 9.03 -10.53 6.99
#